data_ef759a9991f32e6caf45e988cbb7d607
#
_entry.id   ef759a9991f32e6caf45e988cbb7d607
#
_cell.length_a   1.000
_cell.length_b   1.000
_cell.length_c   1.000
_cell.angle_alpha   90.00
_cell.angle_beta   90.00
_cell.angle_gamma   90.00
#
_symmetry.space_group_name_H-M   'P 1'
#
loop_
_entity.id
_entity.type
_entity.pdbx_description
1 polymer ?
#
loop_
_entity_poly.entity_id
_entity_poly.type
_entity_poly.pdbx_seq_one_letter_code
_entity_poly.pdbx_strand_id
1 'polypeptide(L)'
;MNKNGNFKSTVGFVLACVGSAVGMGNIWMFPYRLGQYGGAAFLIPYLIFIALFGLVGLSAEFALGRMAKTGTLGAYAYCWKNKFGKYIGWLPLLGSLGIAIGYSVILGWVFRSIQGVLTNELLTNDIPAFFTNMTQSFSNVPCHFLVLFVTCLLLFTSATNAIEKVNKVLMPAFFILFIILAIRVSLFNGSIEGYKFLFVPKWEYLFNKETWIMAMGQAFFSLSITGSGMIVYGAYLKDDVDIPKASMQTAIFDTIAAMLAALAIMPAVFSFGIDPVSGPSLMFLTLPEVFKQMPLGNFFALFFFISVSFAGITSLINMLEAVCESWQNRFHISRKKAVLVCGIITFIISVCIENGDIVGKWMDVVTIYIIPFAALLGAITIYYILGWKALKQELDKGRKKPVGPTFKFLGKYVYVFLAIIILILGILYNGIG
;
A
#
# COMPACT_ATOMS: atom_id res chain seq x y z
N MET A 1 27.85 8.03 5.66
CA MET A 1 27.55 7.70 4.26
C MET A 1 26.56 6.55 4.26
N ASN A 2 25.43 6.70 3.57
CA ASN A 2 24.40 5.66 3.50
C ASN A 2 24.93 4.46 2.72
N LYS A 3 25.16 3.33 3.38
CA LYS A 3 25.73 2.10 2.77
C LYS A 3 24.83 1.51 1.67
N ASN A 4 23.56 1.92 1.61
CA ASN A 4 22.56 1.40 0.69
C ASN A 4 22.39 2.23 -0.61
N GLY A 5 23.16 3.31 -0.75
CA GLY A 5 23.11 4.22 -1.92
C GLY A 5 21.88 5.16 -1.91
N ASN A 6 21.77 5.97 -2.96
CA ASN A 6 20.61 6.85 -3.19
C ASN A 6 19.88 6.45 -4.47
N PHE A 7 18.61 6.79 -4.58
CA PHE A 7 17.87 6.70 -5.85
C PHE A 7 18.61 7.47 -6.94
N LYS A 8 18.71 6.88 -8.13
CA LYS A 8 19.43 7.50 -9.26
C LYS A 8 18.67 8.66 -9.86
N SER A 9 17.34 8.57 -9.88
CA SER A 9 16.45 9.55 -10.48
C SER A 9 15.22 9.83 -9.62
N THR A 10 14.68 11.05 -9.73
CA THR A 10 13.41 11.43 -9.09
C THR A 10 12.25 10.57 -9.61
N VAL A 11 12.25 10.25 -10.91
CA VAL A 11 11.23 9.36 -11.49
C VAL A 11 11.30 7.97 -10.88
N GLY A 12 12.50 7.40 -10.72
CA GLY A 12 12.68 6.10 -10.07
C GLY A 12 12.23 6.10 -8.62
N PHE A 13 12.48 7.18 -7.89
CA PHE A 13 11.98 7.37 -6.54
C PHE A 13 10.44 7.43 -6.50
N VAL A 14 9.82 8.26 -7.34
CA VAL A 14 8.34 8.36 -7.40
C VAL A 14 7.72 7.01 -7.76
N LEU A 15 8.25 6.30 -8.75
CA LEU A 15 7.76 4.97 -9.10
C LEU A 15 7.94 3.95 -7.97
N ALA A 16 9.01 4.03 -7.19
CA ALA A 16 9.20 3.19 -6.01
C ALA A 16 8.14 3.50 -4.93
N CYS A 17 7.85 4.78 -4.70
CA CYS A 17 6.81 5.20 -3.76
C CYS A 17 5.41 4.80 -4.25
N VAL A 18 5.12 4.94 -5.55
CA VAL A 18 3.89 4.47 -6.18
C VAL A 18 3.75 2.96 -6.01
N GLY A 19 4.80 2.18 -6.28
CA GLY A 19 4.78 0.73 -6.08
C GLY A 19 4.63 0.30 -4.62
N SER A 20 5.04 1.15 -3.67
CA SER A 20 4.75 0.92 -2.25
C SER A 20 3.30 1.26 -1.88
N ALA A 21 2.74 2.31 -2.47
CA ALA A 21 1.39 2.79 -2.20
C ALA A 21 0.33 1.94 -2.92
N VAL A 22 0.53 1.68 -4.22
CA VAL A 22 -0.38 0.84 -5.01
C VAL A 22 -0.32 -0.61 -4.52
N GLY A 23 -1.41 -1.06 -3.94
CA GLY A 23 -1.52 -2.39 -3.38
C GLY A 23 -2.92 -2.96 -3.50
N MET A 24 -3.21 -3.96 -2.69
CA MET A 24 -4.50 -4.65 -2.72
C MET A 24 -5.67 -3.73 -2.34
N GLY A 25 -5.43 -2.72 -1.49
CA GLY A 25 -6.43 -1.71 -1.13
C GLY A 25 -6.97 -0.93 -2.33
N ASN A 26 -6.11 -0.62 -3.32
CA ASN A 26 -6.52 0.04 -4.56
C ASN A 26 -7.35 -0.88 -5.46
N ILE A 27 -7.14 -2.19 -5.37
CA ILE A 27 -7.73 -3.17 -6.29
C ILE A 27 -9.07 -3.69 -5.76
N TRP A 28 -9.17 -4.04 -4.47
CA TRP A 28 -10.39 -4.66 -3.95
C TRP A 28 -11.24 -3.77 -3.04
N MET A 29 -10.64 -2.76 -2.35
CA MET A 29 -11.41 -1.90 -1.43
C MET A 29 -11.89 -0.63 -2.10
N PHE A 30 -11.01 0.08 -2.78
CA PHE A 30 -11.36 1.37 -3.38
C PHE A 30 -12.50 1.28 -4.40
N PRO A 31 -12.54 0.32 -5.37
CA PRO A 31 -13.63 0.21 -6.32
C PRO A 31 -14.99 0.03 -5.65
N TYR A 32 -15.04 -0.85 -4.66
CA TYR A 32 -16.26 -1.12 -3.90
C TYR A 32 -16.71 0.10 -3.10
N ARG A 33 -15.79 0.72 -2.33
CA ARG A 33 -16.10 1.90 -1.52
C ARG A 33 -16.56 3.08 -2.34
N LEU A 34 -15.92 3.32 -3.48
CA LEU A 34 -16.33 4.38 -4.40
C LEU A 34 -17.81 4.27 -4.75
N GLY A 35 -18.27 3.10 -5.16
CA GLY A 35 -19.66 2.91 -5.52
C GLY A 35 -20.61 2.88 -4.31
N GLN A 36 -20.23 2.20 -3.23
CA GLN A 36 -21.06 2.02 -2.03
C GLN A 36 -21.32 3.34 -1.30
N TYR A 37 -20.33 4.21 -1.23
CA TYR A 37 -20.41 5.47 -0.47
C TYR A 37 -20.71 6.70 -1.35
N GLY A 38 -21.46 6.51 -2.44
CA GLY A 38 -22.05 7.59 -3.19
C GLY A 38 -21.50 7.83 -4.60
N GLY A 39 -20.77 6.88 -5.17
CA GLY A 39 -20.20 7.00 -6.51
C GLY A 39 -19.26 8.20 -6.59
N ALA A 40 -19.41 9.03 -7.63
CA ALA A 40 -18.54 10.20 -7.79
C ALA A 40 -18.58 11.19 -6.61
N ALA A 41 -19.64 11.20 -5.79
CA ALA A 41 -19.68 12.04 -4.60
C ALA A 41 -18.60 11.64 -3.56
N PHE A 42 -18.27 10.35 -3.43
CA PHE A 42 -17.18 9.85 -2.58
C PHE A 42 -15.81 10.41 -2.97
N LEU A 43 -15.60 10.69 -4.27
CA LEU A 43 -14.31 11.23 -4.73
C LEU A 43 -13.97 12.59 -4.12
N ILE A 44 -14.97 13.39 -3.74
CA ILE A 44 -14.75 14.72 -3.16
C ILE A 44 -13.98 14.61 -1.83
N PRO A 45 -14.49 13.94 -0.77
CA PRO A 45 -13.76 13.78 0.46
C PRO A 45 -12.48 12.96 0.26
N TYR A 46 -12.49 11.93 -0.59
CA TYR A 46 -11.30 11.13 -0.87
C TYR A 46 -10.16 11.99 -1.45
N LEU A 47 -10.40 12.81 -2.45
CA LEU A 47 -9.39 13.68 -3.06
C LEU A 47 -8.90 14.77 -2.11
N ILE A 48 -9.79 15.30 -1.24
CA ILE A 48 -9.38 16.23 -0.18
C ILE A 48 -8.38 15.57 0.77
N PHE A 49 -8.68 14.35 1.24
CA PHE A 49 -7.79 13.63 2.15
C PHE A 49 -6.50 13.16 1.47
N ILE A 50 -6.57 12.65 0.23
CA ILE A 50 -5.37 12.29 -0.56
C ILE A 50 -4.45 13.49 -0.75
N ALA A 51 -5.00 14.65 -1.11
CA ALA A 51 -4.20 15.86 -1.28
C ALA A 51 -3.58 16.31 0.06
N LEU A 52 -4.33 16.28 1.14
CA LEU A 52 -3.83 16.64 2.47
C LEU A 52 -2.74 15.67 2.94
N PHE A 53 -3.03 14.37 2.96
CA PHE A 53 -2.10 13.37 3.44
C PHE A 53 -0.87 13.22 2.55
N GLY A 54 -1.04 13.32 1.23
CA GLY A 54 0.07 13.37 0.28
C GLY A 54 0.97 14.58 0.49
N LEU A 55 0.35 15.77 0.65
CA LEU A 55 1.13 17.00 0.81
C LEU A 55 1.89 17.03 2.14
N VAL A 56 1.24 16.77 3.27
CA VAL A 56 1.86 17.00 4.58
C VAL A 56 2.26 15.71 5.32
N GLY A 57 1.53 14.60 5.16
CA GLY A 57 1.84 13.34 5.81
C GLY A 57 3.04 12.65 5.15
N LEU A 58 2.89 12.33 3.86
CA LEU A 58 3.93 11.66 3.08
C LEU A 58 5.21 12.48 2.97
N SER A 59 5.08 13.81 2.74
CA SER A 59 6.24 14.72 2.73
C SER A 59 6.98 14.74 4.06
N ALA A 60 6.29 14.65 5.18
CA ALA A 60 6.89 14.63 6.50
C ALA A 60 7.71 13.35 6.73
N GLU A 61 7.19 12.19 6.36
CA GLU A 61 7.92 10.92 6.45
C GLU A 61 9.18 10.91 5.56
N PHE A 62 9.06 11.37 4.31
CA PHE A 62 10.23 11.49 3.42
C PHE A 62 11.27 12.46 3.97
N ALA A 63 10.84 13.61 4.50
CA ALA A 63 11.76 14.60 5.08
C ALA A 63 12.50 14.03 6.29
N LEU A 64 11.79 13.33 7.19
CA LEU A 64 12.43 12.69 8.35
C LEU A 64 13.48 11.67 7.90
N GLY A 65 13.15 10.80 6.95
CA GLY A 65 14.09 9.82 6.41
C GLY A 65 15.32 10.47 5.80
N ARG A 66 15.13 11.51 4.96
CA ARG A 66 16.22 12.24 4.30
C ARG A 66 17.12 12.96 5.31
N MET A 67 16.56 13.56 6.36
CA MET A 67 17.33 14.19 7.44
C MET A 67 18.16 13.17 8.22
N ALA A 68 17.55 12.08 8.62
CA ALA A 68 18.20 11.08 9.46
C ALA A 68 19.21 10.22 8.67
N LYS A 69 19.07 10.11 7.33
CA LYS A 69 19.88 9.24 6.43
C LYS A 69 19.88 7.78 6.88
N THR A 70 18.82 7.36 7.55
CA THR A 70 18.61 6.01 8.08
C THR A 70 17.11 5.70 8.15
N GLY A 71 16.77 4.42 8.15
CA GLY A 71 15.39 3.97 8.24
C GLY A 71 14.77 4.17 9.62
N THR A 72 13.67 3.47 9.85
CA THR A 72 12.73 3.73 10.95
C THR A 72 13.40 3.86 12.32
N LEU A 73 14.14 2.85 12.78
CA LEU A 73 14.73 2.89 14.13
C LEU A 73 15.70 4.05 14.33
N GLY A 74 16.55 4.31 13.33
CA GLY A 74 17.50 5.40 13.39
C GLY A 74 16.85 6.77 13.28
N ALA A 75 15.82 6.92 12.46
CA ALA A 75 15.09 8.17 12.27
C ALA A 75 14.36 8.62 13.55
N TYR A 76 13.71 7.68 14.24
CA TYR A 76 13.09 7.99 15.54
C TYR A 76 14.16 8.30 16.61
N ALA A 77 15.26 7.55 16.66
CA ALA A 77 16.37 7.84 17.59
C ALA A 77 17.02 9.21 17.29
N TYR A 78 17.06 9.65 16.05
CA TYR A 78 17.52 10.99 15.65
C TYR A 78 16.64 12.10 16.22
N CYS A 79 15.31 11.92 16.23
CA CYS A 79 14.37 12.92 16.77
C CYS A 79 14.33 12.91 18.30
N TRP A 80 14.19 11.73 18.90
CA TRP A 80 14.06 11.53 20.34
C TRP A 80 15.44 11.38 20.98
N LYS A 81 16.07 12.50 21.33
CA LYS A 81 17.43 12.56 21.90
C LYS A 81 17.58 11.99 23.32
N ASN A 82 16.53 11.41 23.86
CA ASN A 82 16.51 10.80 25.19
C ASN A 82 16.71 9.28 25.15
N LYS A 83 16.74 8.63 26.32
CA LYS A 83 16.90 7.17 26.44
C LYS A 83 15.82 6.38 25.72
N PHE A 84 14.61 6.91 25.60
CA PHE A 84 13.48 6.27 24.94
C PHE A 84 13.56 6.30 23.40
N GLY A 85 14.32 7.21 22.79
CA GLY A 85 14.46 7.34 21.35
C GLY A 85 14.90 6.06 20.64
N LYS A 86 15.65 5.21 21.34
CA LYS A 86 16.09 3.90 20.82
C LYS A 86 14.97 2.85 20.72
N TYR A 87 13.85 3.06 21.39
CA TYR A 87 12.75 2.10 21.50
C TYR A 87 11.50 2.52 20.75
N ILE A 88 11.25 3.84 20.64
CA ILE A 88 10.02 4.39 20.06
C ILE A 88 9.81 3.90 18.62
N GLY A 89 10.85 3.85 17.80
CA GLY A 89 10.79 3.38 16.41
C GLY A 89 10.44 1.90 16.23
N TRP A 90 10.45 1.09 17.30
CA TRP A 90 10.10 -0.32 17.20
C TRP A 90 8.61 -0.54 16.88
N LEU A 91 7.73 0.31 17.40
CA LEU A 91 6.31 0.17 17.13
C LEU A 91 5.97 0.34 15.63
N PRO A 92 6.38 1.43 14.94
CA PRO A 92 6.19 1.55 13.50
C PRO A 92 6.88 0.44 12.70
N LEU A 93 8.06 0.01 13.14
CA LEU A 93 8.78 -1.08 12.50
C LEU A 93 8.05 -2.41 12.61
N LEU A 94 7.54 -2.75 13.79
CA LEU A 94 6.72 -3.95 14.02
C LEU A 94 5.41 -3.88 13.26
N GLY A 95 4.82 -2.69 13.09
CA GLY A 95 3.67 -2.47 12.22
C GLY A 95 3.98 -2.85 10.77
N SER A 96 5.09 -2.36 10.22
CA SER A 96 5.51 -2.74 8.86
C SER A 96 5.78 -4.25 8.72
N LEU A 97 6.43 -4.87 9.70
CA LEU A 97 6.66 -6.31 9.70
C LEU A 97 5.33 -7.08 9.81
N GLY A 98 4.43 -6.62 10.68
CA GLY A 98 3.11 -7.24 10.87
C GLY A 98 2.28 -7.24 9.60
N ILE A 99 2.24 -6.10 8.87
CA ILE A 99 1.60 -6.06 7.55
C ILE A 99 2.33 -7.00 6.58
N ALA A 100 3.64 -6.96 6.49
CA ALA A 100 4.40 -7.80 5.56
C ALA A 100 4.10 -9.29 5.76
N ILE A 101 3.96 -9.74 7.01
CA ILE A 101 3.62 -11.12 7.37
C ILE A 101 2.26 -11.51 6.78
N GLY A 102 1.18 -10.81 7.09
CA GLY A 102 -0.16 -11.13 6.58
C GLY A 102 -0.29 -10.90 5.07
N TYR A 103 0.33 -9.82 4.56
CA TYR A 103 0.33 -9.48 3.14
C TYR A 103 1.03 -10.55 2.28
N SER A 104 2.10 -11.17 2.79
CA SER A 104 2.80 -12.25 2.09
C SER A 104 1.93 -13.49 1.92
N VAL A 105 1.05 -13.82 2.88
CA VAL A 105 0.06 -14.90 2.76
C VAL A 105 -0.92 -14.60 1.62
N ILE A 106 -1.52 -13.40 1.64
CA ILE A 106 -2.50 -13.00 0.61
C ILE A 106 -1.85 -12.97 -0.78
N LEU A 107 -0.61 -12.51 -0.88
CA LEU A 107 0.13 -12.53 -2.14
C LEU A 107 0.47 -13.98 -2.57
N GLY A 108 0.64 -14.90 -1.62
CA GLY A 108 0.70 -16.34 -1.89
C GLY A 108 -0.57 -16.85 -2.57
N TRP A 109 -1.76 -16.39 -2.16
CA TRP A 109 -3.02 -16.73 -2.83
C TRP A 109 -3.10 -16.18 -4.25
N VAL A 110 -2.52 -14.99 -4.51
CA VAL A 110 -2.40 -14.45 -5.88
C VAL A 110 -1.54 -15.38 -6.74
N PHE A 111 -0.40 -15.85 -6.23
CA PHE A 111 0.47 -16.79 -6.96
C PHE A 111 -0.20 -18.14 -7.18
N ARG A 112 -0.96 -18.65 -6.21
CA ARG A 112 -1.76 -19.88 -6.35
C ARG A 112 -2.85 -19.71 -7.41
N SER A 113 -3.45 -18.52 -7.50
CA SER A 113 -4.44 -18.20 -8.54
C SER A 113 -3.79 -18.15 -9.92
N ILE A 114 -2.57 -17.57 -10.06
CA ILE A 114 -1.79 -17.65 -11.31
C ILE A 114 -1.54 -19.10 -11.70
N GLN A 115 -1.09 -19.94 -10.77
CA GLN A 115 -0.89 -21.35 -10.99
C GLN A 115 -2.20 -22.02 -11.44
N GLY A 116 -3.32 -21.76 -10.74
CA GLY A 116 -4.64 -22.31 -11.08
C GLY A 116 -5.15 -21.91 -12.45
N VAL A 117 -4.83 -20.71 -12.93
CA VAL A 117 -5.13 -20.28 -14.31
C VAL A 117 -4.27 -21.04 -15.32
N LEU A 118 -2.96 -21.17 -15.05
CA LEU A 118 -2.02 -21.86 -15.95
C LEU A 118 -2.30 -23.36 -16.07
N THR A 119 -2.80 -23.98 -14.99
CA THR A 119 -3.20 -25.40 -14.98
C THR A 119 -4.65 -25.62 -15.40
N ASN A 120 -5.38 -24.56 -15.76
CA ASN A 120 -6.82 -24.57 -16.01
C ASN A 120 -7.68 -25.01 -14.81
N GLU A 121 -7.12 -25.09 -13.60
CA GLU A 121 -7.84 -25.53 -12.39
C GLU A 121 -8.83 -24.48 -11.89
N LEU A 122 -8.43 -23.19 -11.91
CA LEU A 122 -9.23 -22.09 -11.30
C LEU A 122 -10.55 -21.86 -12.04
N LEU A 123 -10.54 -21.84 -13.36
CA LEU A 123 -11.74 -21.45 -14.15
C LEU A 123 -12.58 -22.65 -14.63
N THR A 124 -12.08 -23.87 -14.50
CA THR A 124 -12.83 -25.09 -14.87
C THR A 124 -13.53 -25.75 -13.69
N ASN A 125 -13.00 -25.58 -12.49
CA ASN A 125 -13.53 -26.18 -11.26
C ASN A 125 -14.54 -25.24 -10.55
N ASP A 126 -14.99 -25.68 -9.38
CA ASP A 126 -15.79 -24.86 -8.45
C ASP A 126 -14.87 -23.82 -7.80
N ILE A 127 -15.07 -22.54 -8.13
CA ILE A 127 -14.25 -21.42 -7.66
C ILE A 127 -14.34 -21.26 -6.14
N PRO A 128 -15.51 -21.33 -5.49
CA PRO A 128 -15.62 -21.38 -4.03
C PRO A 128 -14.81 -22.50 -3.39
N ALA A 129 -14.86 -23.71 -3.93
CA ALA A 129 -14.07 -24.85 -3.43
C ALA A 129 -12.56 -24.60 -3.62
N PHE A 130 -12.13 -24.05 -4.76
CA PHE A 130 -10.73 -23.69 -5.00
C PHE A 130 -10.25 -22.65 -3.97
N PHE A 131 -11.04 -21.59 -3.71
CA PHE A 131 -10.71 -20.56 -2.73
C PHE A 131 -10.64 -21.15 -1.32
N THR A 132 -11.65 -21.94 -0.92
CA THR A 132 -11.67 -22.59 0.40
C THR A 132 -10.46 -23.47 0.60
N ASN A 133 -10.08 -24.28 -0.39
CA ASN A 133 -8.90 -25.13 -0.31
C ASN A 133 -7.62 -24.32 -0.21
N MET A 134 -7.49 -23.24 -0.99
CA MET A 134 -6.33 -22.36 -1.00
C MET A 134 -6.11 -21.63 0.34
N THR A 135 -7.18 -21.37 1.09
CA THR A 135 -7.16 -20.61 2.34
C THR A 135 -7.12 -21.47 3.60
N GLN A 136 -7.01 -22.81 3.45
CA GLN A 136 -6.81 -23.70 4.59
C GLN A 136 -5.38 -23.60 5.15
N SER A 137 -5.22 -24.04 6.40
CA SER A 137 -3.90 -24.07 7.05
C SER A 137 -2.92 -24.93 6.25
N PHE A 138 -1.76 -24.38 5.97
CA PHE A 138 -0.64 -25.03 5.26
C PHE A 138 -0.94 -25.48 3.82
N SER A 139 -2.06 -25.06 3.22
CA SER A 139 -2.45 -25.49 1.88
C SER A 139 -1.70 -24.78 0.76
N ASN A 140 -1.17 -23.60 1.02
CA ASN A 140 -0.57 -22.73 0.01
C ASN A 140 0.92 -22.42 0.25
N VAL A 141 1.57 -23.16 1.17
CA VAL A 141 2.98 -22.96 1.55
C VAL A 141 3.94 -22.83 0.36
N PRO A 142 3.85 -23.65 -0.72
CA PRO A 142 4.78 -23.52 -1.85
C PRO A 142 4.69 -22.19 -2.59
N CYS A 143 3.47 -21.71 -2.90
CA CYS A 143 3.28 -20.43 -3.56
C CYS A 143 3.66 -19.26 -2.63
N HIS A 144 3.32 -19.35 -1.36
CA HIS A 144 3.71 -18.38 -0.34
C HIS A 144 5.26 -18.32 -0.18
N PHE A 145 5.93 -19.46 -0.12
CA PHE A 145 7.39 -19.50 -0.11
C PHE A 145 7.99 -18.84 -1.36
N LEU A 146 7.42 -19.13 -2.54
CA LEU A 146 7.88 -18.54 -3.80
C LEU A 146 7.78 -16.99 -3.78
N VAL A 147 6.69 -16.43 -3.26
CA VAL A 147 6.53 -14.98 -3.08
C VAL A 147 7.64 -14.39 -2.24
N LEU A 148 7.87 -14.95 -1.05
CA LEU A 148 8.92 -14.46 -0.15
C LEU A 148 10.32 -14.67 -0.72
N PHE A 149 10.57 -15.81 -1.37
CA PHE A 149 11.82 -16.08 -2.06
C PHE A 149 12.13 -15.06 -3.14
N VAL A 150 11.16 -14.78 -4.04
CA VAL A 150 11.31 -13.75 -5.09
C VAL A 150 11.55 -12.38 -4.47
N THR A 151 10.77 -12.01 -3.46
CA THR A 151 10.91 -10.71 -2.79
C THR A 151 12.28 -10.56 -2.10
N CYS A 152 12.72 -11.57 -1.38
CA CYS A 152 14.05 -11.59 -0.75
C CYS A 152 15.18 -11.57 -1.79
N LEU A 153 15.03 -12.30 -2.90
CA LEU A 153 16.02 -12.29 -4.00
C LEU A 153 16.20 -10.88 -4.57
N LEU A 154 15.11 -10.15 -4.77
CA LEU A 154 15.14 -8.76 -5.21
C LEU A 154 15.78 -7.84 -4.17
N LEU A 155 15.56 -8.09 -2.89
CA LEU A 155 16.15 -7.33 -1.78
C LEU A 155 17.63 -7.67 -1.53
N PHE A 156 18.14 -8.85 -1.93
CA PHE A 156 19.56 -9.21 -1.75
C PHE A 156 20.54 -8.30 -2.49
N THR A 157 20.10 -7.71 -3.59
CA THR A 157 20.90 -6.74 -4.34
C THR A 157 20.94 -5.39 -3.61
N SER A 158 21.61 -4.37 -4.15
CA SER A 158 21.59 -3.03 -3.54
C SER A 158 20.16 -2.52 -3.39
N ALA A 159 19.78 -2.09 -2.17
CA ALA A 159 18.43 -1.63 -1.83
C ALA A 159 17.85 -0.68 -2.89
N THR A 160 18.50 0.44 -3.12
CA THR A 160 18.02 1.50 -4.02
C THR A 160 18.02 1.09 -5.48
N ASN A 161 19.08 0.40 -5.95
CA ASN A 161 19.17 0.00 -7.35
C ASN A 161 18.15 -1.08 -7.73
N ALA A 162 17.93 -2.06 -6.84
CA ALA A 162 16.93 -3.11 -7.08
C ALA A 162 15.52 -2.53 -7.04
N ILE A 163 15.18 -1.79 -5.99
CA ILE A 163 13.87 -1.17 -5.82
C ILE A 163 13.55 -0.26 -7.02
N GLU A 164 14.50 0.59 -7.42
CA GLU A 164 14.30 1.50 -8.57
C GLU A 164 14.10 0.74 -9.88
N LYS A 165 14.93 -0.29 -10.17
CA LYS A 165 14.81 -1.09 -11.40
C LYS A 165 13.52 -1.87 -11.46
N VAL A 166 13.16 -2.54 -10.37
CA VAL A 166 11.93 -3.33 -10.28
C VAL A 166 10.70 -2.44 -10.50
N ASN A 167 10.61 -1.32 -9.80
CA ASN A 167 9.47 -0.42 -9.93
C ASN A 167 9.39 0.28 -11.28
N LYS A 168 10.52 0.56 -11.95
CA LYS A 168 10.53 1.09 -13.33
C LYS A 168 9.95 0.13 -14.35
N VAL A 169 9.92 -1.17 -14.08
CA VAL A 169 9.34 -2.18 -14.96
C VAL A 169 7.93 -2.55 -14.49
N LEU A 170 7.77 -2.91 -13.21
CA LEU A 170 6.51 -3.47 -12.72
C LEU A 170 5.38 -2.43 -12.67
N MET A 171 5.67 -1.16 -12.32
CA MET A 171 4.62 -0.15 -12.25
C MET A 171 4.06 0.24 -13.63
N PRO A 172 4.87 0.58 -14.65
CA PRO A 172 4.32 0.77 -15.99
C PRO A 172 3.58 -0.46 -16.52
N ALA A 173 4.10 -1.67 -16.27
CA ALA A 173 3.43 -2.91 -16.69
C ALA A 173 2.07 -3.07 -16.00
N PHE A 174 1.95 -2.80 -14.70
CA PHE A 174 0.69 -2.77 -13.97
C PHE A 174 -0.33 -1.84 -14.64
N PHE A 175 0.05 -0.58 -14.91
CA PHE A 175 -0.83 0.39 -15.56
C PHE A 175 -1.28 -0.08 -16.94
N ILE A 176 -0.36 -0.59 -17.76
CA ILE A 176 -0.67 -1.09 -19.12
C ILE A 176 -1.65 -2.26 -19.04
N LEU A 177 -1.42 -3.23 -18.16
CA LEU A 177 -2.28 -4.40 -18.03
C LEU A 177 -3.68 -4.02 -17.56
N PHE A 178 -3.80 -3.11 -16.58
CA PHE A 178 -5.12 -2.63 -16.14
C PHE A 178 -5.82 -1.77 -17.20
N ILE A 179 -5.11 -0.99 -18.00
CA ILE A 179 -5.69 -0.27 -19.15
C ILE A 179 -6.28 -1.26 -20.17
N ILE A 180 -5.55 -2.32 -20.51
CA ILE A 180 -6.03 -3.37 -21.42
C ILE A 180 -7.30 -4.03 -20.86
N LEU A 181 -7.31 -4.36 -19.56
CA LEU A 181 -8.49 -4.92 -18.90
C LEU A 181 -9.67 -3.94 -18.93
N ALA A 182 -9.46 -2.68 -18.59
CA ALA A 182 -10.52 -1.67 -18.60
C ALA A 182 -11.12 -1.46 -19.99
N ILE A 183 -10.29 -1.38 -21.04
CA ILE A 183 -10.75 -1.31 -22.44
C ILE A 183 -11.56 -2.55 -22.80
N ARG A 184 -11.08 -3.74 -22.46
CA ARG A 184 -11.78 -4.99 -22.77
C ARG A 184 -13.16 -5.06 -22.12
N VAL A 185 -13.24 -4.68 -20.84
CA VAL A 185 -14.46 -4.70 -20.06
C VAL A 185 -15.48 -3.67 -20.56
N SER A 186 -15.03 -2.51 -21.04
CA SER A 186 -15.91 -1.48 -21.61
C SER A 186 -16.72 -1.97 -22.81
N LEU A 187 -16.24 -3.02 -23.48
CA LEU A 187 -16.89 -3.60 -24.66
C LEU A 187 -17.96 -4.64 -24.30
N PHE A 188 -18.18 -4.94 -23.01
CA PHE A 188 -19.21 -5.89 -22.61
C PHE A 188 -20.58 -5.23 -22.50
N ASN A 189 -21.61 -5.98 -22.89
CA ASN A 189 -23.00 -5.61 -22.61
C ASN A 189 -23.20 -5.53 -21.09
N GLY A 190 -23.84 -4.45 -20.62
CA GLY A 190 -24.07 -4.23 -19.18
C GLY A 190 -22.96 -3.51 -18.43
N SER A 191 -21.79 -3.28 -19.03
CA SER A 191 -20.69 -2.54 -18.40
C SER A 191 -21.09 -1.12 -17.95
N ILE A 192 -22.06 -0.51 -18.61
CA ILE A 192 -22.58 0.82 -18.32
C ILE A 192 -23.13 0.91 -16.88
N GLU A 193 -23.72 -0.15 -16.36
CA GLU A 193 -24.26 -0.13 -14.99
C GLU A 193 -23.13 -0.06 -13.95
N GLY A 194 -22.01 -0.74 -14.20
CA GLY A 194 -20.81 -0.61 -13.38
C GLY A 194 -20.20 0.81 -13.44
N TYR A 195 -20.20 1.45 -14.60
CA TYR A 195 -19.79 2.85 -14.73
C TYR A 195 -20.76 3.80 -14.00
N LYS A 196 -22.07 3.55 -14.07
CA LYS A 196 -23.06 4.31 -13.29
C LYS A 196 -22.82 4.14 -11.80
N PHE A 197 -22.56 2.92 -11.34
CA PHE A 197 -22.25 2.64 -9.93
C PHE A 197 -21.05 3.45 -9.43
N LEU A 198 -19.99 3.58 -10.26
CA LEU A 198 -18.80 4.34 -9.91
C LEU A 198 -18.99 5.86 -10.02
N PHE A 199 -19.67 6.35 -11.06
CA PHE A 199 -19.58 7.74 -11.46
C PHE A 199 -20.89 8.55 -11.34
N VAL A 200 -22.04 7.90 -11.18
CA VAL A 200 -23.26 8.65 -10.88
C VAL A 200 -23.19 9.16 -9.45
N PRO A 201 -23.12 10.50 -9.23
CA PRO A 201 -22.98 11.03 -7.89
C PRO A 201 -24.29 10.95 -7.14
N LYS A 202 -24.26 10.34 -5.96
CA LYS A 202 -25.36 10.36 -4.99
C LYS A 202 -25.05 11.45 -3.97
N TRP A 203 -25.48 12.65 -4.25
CA TRP A 203 -25.07 13.87 -3.52
C TRP A 203 -25.46 13.86 -2.04
N GLU A 204 -26.51 13.14 -1.66
CA GLU A 204 -26.93 12.94 -0.28
C GLU A 204 -25.83 12.29 0.58
N TYR A 205 -24.93 11.50 -0.01
CA TYR A 205 -23.83 10.88 0.68
C TYR A 205 -22.78 11.88 1.19
N LEU A 206 -22.69 13.07 0.63
CA LEU A 206 -21.82 14.12 1.18
C LEU A 206 -22.24 14.59 2.59
N PHE A 207 -23.50 14.40 2.95
CA PHE A 207 -24.02 14.68 4.29
C PHE A 207 -23.96 13.48 5.23
N ASN A 208 -23.54 12.31 4.72
CA ASN A 208 -23.35 11.12 5.54
C ASN A 208 -21.92 11.10 6.12
N LYS A 209 -21.82 11.06 7.45
CA LYS A 209 -20.54 10.98 8.16
C LYS A 209 -19.69 9.77 7.74
N GLU A 210 -20.32 8.63 7.43
CA GLU A 210 -19.62 7.40 7.04
C GLU A 210 -18.83 7.58 5.74
N THR A 211 -19.37 8.31 4.76
CA THR A 211 -18.67 8.63 3.51
C THR A 211 -17.33 9.33 3.79
N TRP A 212 -17.32 10.33 4.68
CA TRP A 212 -16.11 11.05 5.06
C TRP A 212 -15.13 10.16 5.85
N ILE A 213 -15.64 9.35 6.76
CA ILE A 213 -14.81 8.44 7.56
C ILE A 213 -14.13 7.40 6.66
N MET A 214 -14.89 6.75 5.77
CA MET A 214 -14.35 5.73 4.88
C MET A 214 -13.42 6.32 3.82
N ALA A 215 -13.72 7.52 3.31
CA ALA A 215 -12.83 8.24 2.39
C ALA A 215 -11.50 8.63 3.06
N MET A 216 -11.55 9.08 4.31
CA MET A 216 -10.37 9.43 5.10
C MET A 216 -9.49 8.20 5.37
N GLY A 217 -10.10 7.10 5.81
CA GLY A 217 -9.38 5.84 6.04
C GLY A 217 -8.76 5.32 4.75
N GLN A 218 -9.52 5.26 3.66
CA GLN A 218 -9.03 4.82 2.36
C GLN A 218 -7.83 5.65 1.89
N ALA A 219 -7.90 6.98 1.98
CA ALA A 219 -6.81 7.86 1.57
C ALA A 219 -5.55 7.69 2.42
N PHE A 220 -5.73 7.48 3.72
CA PHE A 220 -4.64 7.30 4.67
C PHE A 220 -3.87 5.99 4.40
N PHE A 221 -4.59 4.88 4.27
CA PHE A 221 -3.98 3.57 4.02
C PHE A 221 -3.38 3.47 2.63
N SER A 222 -4.05 4.02 1.60
CA SER A 222 -3.58 3.99 0.22
C SER A 222 -2.19 4.61 0.07
N LEU A 223 -1.90 5.70 0.76
CA LEU A 223 -0.61 6.38 0.71
C LEU A 223 0.51 5.70 1.53
N SER A 224 0.23 4.55 2.16
CA SER A 224 1.20 3.83 2.98
C SER A 224 1.86 4.69 4.08
N ILE A 225 1.11 5.61 4.68
CA ILE A 225 1.59 6.45 5.78
C ILE A 225 1.55 5.63 7.07
N THR A 226 2.68 5.02 7.39
CA THR A 226 2.79 4.03 8.48
C THR A 226 3.78 4.43 9.57
N GLY A 227 4.44 5.58 9.42
CA GLY A 227 5.57 5.96 10.30
C GLY A 227 6.82 5.11 10.07
N SER A 228 6.94 4.37 8.95
CA SER A 228 8.04 3.43 8.72
C SER A 228 8.50 3.38 7.26
N GLY A 229 7.77 2.71 6.37
CA GLY A 229 8.23 2.41 5.02
C GLY A 229 8.62 3.63 4.18
N MET A 230 7.84 4.72 4.26
CA MET A 230 8.13 5.94 3.53
C MET A 230 9.31 6.71 4.15
N ILE A 231 9.58 6.57 5.44
CA ILE A 231 10.79 7.09 6.10
C ILE A 231 12.04 6.43 5.50
N VAL A 232 12.01 5.12 5.27
CA VAL A 232 13.14 4.40 4.65
C VAL A 232 13.40 4.88 3.23
N TYR A 233 12.35 5.05 2.42
CA TYR A 233 12.52 5.59 1.07
C TYR A 233 13.02 7.04 1.11
N GLY A 234 12.57 7.82 2.07
CA GLY A 234 13.11 9.16 2.36
C GLY A 234 14.60 9.14 2.67
N ALA A 235 15.09 8.14 3.42
CA ALA A 235 16.52 8.02 3.74
C ALA A 235 17.42 7.83 2.51
N TYR A 236 16.86 7.35 1.41
CA TYR A 236 17.55 7.15 0.14
C TYR A 236 17.43 8.34 -0.81
N LEU A 237 16.78 9.44 -0.40
CA LEU A 237 16.66 10.64 -1.22
C LEU A 237 17.93 11.47 -1.25
N LYS A 238 18.18 12.05 -2.42
CA LYS A 238 19.17 13.12 -2.60
C LYS A 238 18.60 14.44 -2.09
N ASP A 239 19.51 15.36 -1.75
CA ASP A 239 19.12 16.67 -1.20
C ASP A 239 18.49 17.61 -2.24
N ASP A 240 18.71 17.37 -3.54
CA ASP A 240 18.18 18.14 -4.67
C ASP A 240 16.72 17.79 -5.04
N VAL A 241 16.13 16.75 -4.45
CA VAL A 241 14.74 16.34 -4.72
C VAL A 241 13.75 17.24 -3.98
N ASP A 242 12.80 17.81 -4.71
CA ASP A 242 11.63 18.52 -4.15
C ASP A 242 10.66 17.50 -3.53
N ILE A 243 10.72 17.32 -2.19
CA ILE A 243 9.92 16.35 -1.47
C ILE A 243 8.41 16.59 -1.63
N PRO A 244 7.84 17.79 -1.37
CA PRO A 244 6.41 18.00 -1.54
C PRO A 244 5.90 17.73 -2.96
N LYS A 245 6.70 18.03 -3.98
CA LYS A 245 6.36 17.71 -5.37
C LYS A 245 6.33 16.19 -5.60
N ALA A 246 7.35 15.47 -5.14
CA ALA A 246 7.43 14.03 -5.29
C ALA A 246 6.32 13.31 -4.50
N SER A 247 6.00 13.77 -3.30
CA SER A 247 4.89 13.25 -2.49
C SER A 247 3.54 13.43 -3.18
N MET A 248 3.29 14.59 -3.75
CA MET A 248 2.05 14.84 -4.50
C MET A 248 1.98 14.01 -5.79
N GLN A 249 3.10 13.83 -6.50
CA GLN A 249 3.16 12.92 -7.65
C GLN A 249 2.82 11.48 -7.25
N THR A 250 3.36 11.00 -6.11
CA THR A 250 3.02 9.67 -5.58
C THR A 250 1.52 9.56 -5.31
N ALA A 251 0.92 10.55 -4.63
CA ALA A 251 -0.51 10.56 -4.33
C ALA A 251 -1.40 10.57 -5.59
N ILE A 252 -0.99 11.34 -6.61
CA ILE A 252 -1.70 11.38 -7.91
C ILE A 252 -1.64 10.01 -8.61
N PHE A 253 -0.46 9.41 -8.72
CA PHE A 253 -0.33 8.11 -9.39
C PHE A 253 -1.01 6.98 -8.61
N ASP A 254 -1.01 7.02 -7.28
CA ASP A 254 -1.77 6.09 -6.45
C ASP A 254 -3.27 6.20 -6.72
N THR A 255 -3.80 7.42 -6.78
CA THR A 255 -5.21 7.68 -7.12
C THR A 255 -5.54 7.21 -8.54
N ILE A 256 -4.68 7.46 -9.52
CA ILE A 256 -4.86 6.97 -10.89
C ILE A 256 -4.90 5.44 -10.92
N ALA A 257 -4.03 4.77 -10.17
CA ALA A 257 -4.03 3.31 -10.08
C ALA A 257 -5.33 2.77 -9.47
N ALA A 258 -5.82 3.39 -8.38
CA ALA A 258 -7.09 3.01 -7.75
C ALA A 258 -8.30 3.22 -8.69
N MET A 259 -8.34 4.37 -9.39
CA MET A 259 -9.38 4.66 -10.39
C MET A 259 -9.33 3.69 -11.56
N LEU A 260 -8.14 3.36 -12.05
CA LEU A 260 -7.97 2.42 -13.15
C LEU A 260 -8.42 1.00 -12.75
N ALA A 261 -8.10 0.57 -11.53
CA ALA A 261 -8.62 -0.68 -10.99
C ALA A 261 -10.17 -0.66 -10.91
N ALA A 262 -10.77 0.43 -10.44
CA ALA A 262 -12.22 0.57 -10.39
C ALA A 262 -12.86 0.49 -11.79
N LEU A 263 -12.26 1.13 -12.81
CA LEU A 263 -12.70 1.09 -14.20
C LEU A 263 -12.59 -0.30 -14.84
N ALA A 264 -11.67 -1.13 -14.39
CA ALA A 264 -11.53 -2.50 -14.89
C ALA A 264 -12.46 -3.48 -14.16
N ILE A 265 -12.66 -3.30 -12.86
CA ILE A 265 -13.29 -4.30 -11.99
C ILE A 265 -14.81 -4.13 -11.93
N MET A 266 -15.31 -2.94 -11.55
CA MET A 266 -16.75 -2.79 -11.32
C MET A 266 -17.60 -2.98 -12.58
N PRO A 267 -17.25 -2.41 -13.76
CA PRO A 267 -17.99 -2.71 -14.97
C PRO A 267 -17.97 -4.18 -15.35
N ALA A 268 -16.87 -4.92 -15.08
CA ALA A 268 -16.81 -6.36 -15.29
C ALA A 268 -17.81 -7.10 -14.39
N VAL A 269 -17.83 -6.80 -13.10
CA VAL A 269 -18.76 -7.41 -12.12
C VAL A 269 -20.22 -7.20 -12.53
N PHE A 270 -20.59 -5.97 -12.87
CA PHE A 270 -21.96 -5.64 -13.29
C PHE A 270 -22.35 -6.25 -14.64
N SER A 271 -21.41 -6.39 -15.58
CA SER A 271 -21.69 -7.02 -16.91
C SER A 271 -22.15 -8.46 -16.81
N PHE A 272 -21.78 -9.16 -15.75
CA PHE A 272 -22.15 -10.55 -15.50
C PHE A 272 -23.22 -10.72 -14.41
N GLY A 273 -23.84 -9.60 -13.96
CA GLY A 273 -24.93 -9.62 -12.98
C GLY A 273 -24.53 -10.14 -11.60
N ILE A 274 -23.25 -9.97 -11.23
CA ILE A 274 -22.72 -10.38 -9.93
C ILE A 274 -22.78 -9.21 -8.98
N ASP A 275 -23.19 -9.47 -7.74
CA ASP A 275 -23.23 -8.43 -6.71
C ASP A 275 -21.82 -7.94 -6.34
N PRO A 276 -21.59 -6.63 -6.29
CA PRO A 276 -20.31 -6.10 -5.89
C PRO A 276 -20.05 -6.36 -4.42
N VAL A 277 -18.92 -6.99 -4.13
CA VAL A 277 -18.41 -7.21 -2.77
C VAL A 277 -17.04 -6.57 -2.60
N SER A 278 -16.52 -6.48 -1.39
CA SER A 278 -15.18 -5.96 -1.12
C SER A 278 -14.25 -7.03 -0.56
N GLY A 279 -12.96 -6.66 -0.46
CA GLY A 279 -11.95 -7.52 0.14
C GLY A 279 -11.54 -8.73 -0.69
N PRO A 280 -11.02 -9.77 -0.03
CA PRO A 280 -10.55 -10.99 -0.70
C PRO A 280 -11.59 -11.66 -1.60
N SER A 281 -12.86 -11.65 -1.19
CA SER A 281 -13.96 -12.24 -1.95
C SER A 281 -14.12 -11.62 -3.34
N LEU A 282 -13.93 -10.31 -3.49
CA LEU A 282 -13.96 -9.67 -4.82
C LEU A 282 -12.88 -10.24 -5.73
N MET A 283 -11.67 -10.39 -5.24
CA MET A 283 -10.52 -10.77 -6.05
C MET A 283 -10.46 -12.29 -6.33
N PHE A 284 -10.84 -13.11 -5.36
CA PHE A 284 -10.63 -14.56 -5.43
C PHE A 284 -11.90 -15.38 -5.71
N LEU A 285 -13.07 -14.77 -5.57
CA LEU A 285 -14.35 -15.41 -5.91
C LEU A 285 -15.03 -14.69 -7.08
N THR A 286 -15.35 -13.41 -6.90
CA THR A 286 -16.16 -12.65 -7.86
C THR A 286 -15.46 -12.51 -9.22
N LEU A 287 -14.21 -12.06 -9.24
CA LEU A 287 -13.50 -11.84 -10.51
C LEU A 287 -13.18 -13.15 -11.25
N PRO A 288 -12.78 -14.27 -10.64
CA PRO A 288 -12.70 -15.55 -11.33
C PRO A 288 -14.02 -15.99 -11.96
N GLU A 289 -15.17 -15.78 -11.30
CA GLU A 289 -16.49 -16.06 -11.90
C GLU A 289 -16.77 -15.19 -13.13
N VAL A 290 -16.38 -13.92 -13.11
CA VAL A 290 -16.42 -13.03 -14.26
C VAL A 290 -15.53 -13.57 -15.38
N PHE A 291 -14.27 -13.91 -15.09
CA PHE A 291 -13.35 -14.45 -16.11
C PHE A 291 -13.84 -15.78 -16.69
N LYS A 292 -14.45 -16.65 -15.89
CA LYS A 292 -15.01 -17.94 -16.35
C LYS A 292 -16.08 -17.75 -17.43
N GLN A 293 -16.86 -16.68 -17.34
CA GLN A 293 -17.95 -16.39 -18.25
C GLN A 293 -17.52 -15.58 -19.51
N MET A 294 -16.32 -15.00 -19.51
CA MET A 294 -15.91 -14.13 -20.62
C MET A 294 -15.07 -14.86 -21.68
N PRO A 295 -15.15 -14.43 -22.97
CA PRO A 295 -14.26 -14.92 -24.01
C PRO A 295 -12.78 -14.64 -23.66
N LEU A 296 -11.92 -15.65 -23.84
CA LEU A 296 -10.50 -15.61 -23.45
C LEU A 296 -10.28 -15.39 -21.94
N GLY A 297 -11.19 -15.89 -21.10
CA GLY A 297 -11.17 -15.67 -19.66
C GLY A 297 -9.86 -16.05 -18.98
N ASN A 298 -9.24 -17.20 -19.33
CA ASN A 298 -7.92 -17.61 -18.83
C ASN A 298 -6.84 -16.55 -19.11
N PHE A 299 -6.84 -15.97 -20.31
CA PHE A 299 -5.87 -14.94 -20.69
C PHE A 299 -6.04 -13.66 -19.84
N PHE A 300 -7.27 -13.19 -19.66
CA PHE A 300 -7.54 -12.00 -18.87
C PHE A 300 -7.38 -12.24 -17.37
N ALA A 301 -7.72 -13.42 -16.86
CA ALA A 301 -7.44 -13.84 -15.49
C ALA A 301 -5.93 -13.83 -15.21
N LEU A 302 -5.12 -14.38 -16.12
CA LEU A 302 -3.67 -14.37 -16.02
C LEU A 302 -3.13 -12.93 -15.98
N PHE A 303 -3.59 -12.07 -16.89
CA PHE A 303 -3.20 -10.65 -16.91
C PHE A 303 -3.55 -9.95 -15.62
N PHE A 304 -4.74 -10.18 -15.09
CA PHE A 304 -5.20 -9.61 -13.83
C PHE A 304 -4.30 -10.05 -12.67
N PHE A 305 -4.13 -11.35 -12.44
CA PHE A 305 -3.34 -11.84 -11.31
C PHE A 305 -1.84 -11.49 -11.42
N ILE A 306 -1.28 -11.44 -12.63
CA ILE A 306 0.09 -10.94 -12.85
C ILE A 306 0.18 -9.46 -12.47
N SER A 307 -0.78 -8.64 -12.87
CA SER A 307 -0.81 -7.21 -12.51
C SER A 307 -0.90 -7.00 -11.00
N VAL A 308 -1.78 -7.79 -10.34
CA VAL A 308 -1.91 -7.79 -8.88
C VAL A 308 -0.61 -8.22 -8.21
N SER A 309 0.08 -9.24 -8.75
CA SER A 309 1.37 -9.70 -8.22
C SER A 309 2.45 -8.63 -8.32
N PHE A 310 2.47 -7.81 -9.38
CA PHE A 310 3.40 -6.71 -9.53
C PHE A 310 3.20 -5.64 -8.44
N ALA A 311 1.95 -5.20 -8.24
CA ALA A 311 1.61 -4.27 -7.17
C ALA A 311 1.93 -4.86 -5.79
N GLY A 312 1.59 -6.13 -5.57
CA GLY A 312 1.83 -6.82 -4.31
C GLY A 312 3.32 -6.96 -3.97
N ILE A 313 4.14 -7.41 -4.92
CA ILE A 313 5.60 -7.56 -4.71
C ILE A 313 6.26 -6.22 -4.41
N THR A 314 5.90 -5.15 -5.11
CA THR A 314 6.51 -3.83 -4.89
C THR A 314 6.16 -3.25 -3.53
N SER A 315 4.93 -3.46 -3.05
CA SER A 315 4.51 -3.09 -1.69
C SER A 315 5.24 -3.93 -0.62
N LEU A 316 5.34 -5.25 -0.83
CA LEU A 316 6.03 -6.17 0.10
C LEU A 316 7.52 -5.84 0.20
N ILE A 317 8.17 -5.47 -0.92
CA ILE A 317 9.55 -4.98 -0.93
C ILE A 317 9.72 -3.78 0.01
N ASN A 318 8.83 -2.78 -0.02
CA ASN A 318 8.93 -1.62 0.86
C ASN A 318 8.80 -1.99 2.33
N MET A 319 7.82 -2.83 2.66
CA MET A 319 7.57 -3.27 4.04
C MET A 319 8.76 -4.02 4.62
N LEU A 320 9.33 -4.97 3.87
CA LEU A 320 10.50 -5.74 4.31
C LEU A 320 11.78 -4.90 4.27
N GLU A 321 11.92 -3.94 3.34
CA GLU A 321 13.05 -3.02 3.30
C GLU A 321 13.13 -2.17 4.56
N ALA A 322 12.00 -1.70 5.08
CA ALA A 322 11.94 -0.96 6.32
C ALA A 322 12.55 -1.73 7.50
N VAL A 323 12.26 -3.03 7.55
CA VAL A 323 12.81 -3.93 8.59
C VAL A 323 14.29 -4.22 8.33
N CYS A 324 14.64 -4.59 7.11
CA CYS A 324 16.02 -4.95 6.75
C CYS A 324 16.99 -3.79 6.97
N GLU A 325 16.64 -2.57 6.54
CA GLU A 325 17.47 -1.39 6.73
C GLU A 325 17.64 -1.07 8.22
N SER A 326 16.55 -1.09 8.97
CA SER A 326 16.56 -0.82 10.40
C SER A 326 17.43 -1.82 11.17
N TRP A 327 17.36 -3.10 10.81
CA TRP A 327 18.18 -4.14 11.45
C TRP A 327 19.66 -4.05 11.06
N GLN A 328 19.96 -3.73 9.80
CA GLN A 328 21.35 -3.47 9.37
C GLN A 328 22.00 -2.39 10.23
N ASN A 329 21.30 -1.27 10.42
CA ASN A 329 21.83 -0.14 11.18
C ASN A 329 21.84 -0.40 12.69
N ARG A 330 20.82 -1.05 13.23
CA ARG A 330 20.70 -1.30 14.68
C ARG A 330 21.64 -2.35 15.18
N PHE A 331 21.78 -3.46 14.42
CA PHE A 331 22.57 -4.63 14.82
C PHE A 331 23.92 -4.74 14.09
N HIS A 332 24.24 -3.76 13.23
CA HIS A 332 25.48 -3.73 12.43
C HIS A 332 25.71 -5.00 11.60
N ILE A 333 24.64 -5.63 11.14
CA ILE A 333 24.69 -6.83 10.29
C ILE A 333 24.75 -6.48 8.81
N SER A 334 25.28 -7.41 8.00
CA SER A 334 25.31 -7.24 6.55
C SER A 334 23.90 -7.29 5.95
N ARG A 335 23.71 -6.64 4.79
CA ARG A 335 22.44 -6.67 4.07
C ARG A 335 21.92 -8.08 3.82
N LYS A 336 22.80 -8.97 3.36
CA LYS A 336 22.42 -10.37 3.10
C LYS A 336 21.88 -11.06 4.35
N LYS A 337 22.53 -10.86 5.50
CA LYS A 337 22.05 -11.40 6.77
C LYS A 337 20.72 -10.79 7.20
N ALA A 338 20.57 -9.46 7.06
CA ALA A 338 19.32 -8.80 7.42
C ALA A 338 18.13 -9.31 6.58
N VAL A 339 18.29 -9.42 5.26
CA VAL A 339 17.24 -9.93 4.36
C VAL A 339 16.93 -11.39 4.66
N LEU A 340 17.95 -12.23 4.87
CA LEU A 340 17.75 -13.65 5.18
C LEU A 340 16.98 -13.84 6.50
N VAL A 341 17.41 -13.16 7.56
CA VAL A 341 16.75 -13.27 8.88
C VAL A 341 15.33 -12.71 8.82
N CYS A 342 15.14 -11.56 8.16
CA CYS A 342 13.82 -10.96 7.97
C CYS A 342 12.89 -11.91 7.18
N GLY A 343 13.37 -12.47 6.07
CA GLY A 343 12.61 -13.42 5.25
C GLY A 343 12.23 -14.69 6.01
N ILE A 344 13.17 -15.27 6.78
CA ILE A 344 12.92 -16.47 7.59
C ILE A 344 11.88 -16.17 8.67
N ILE A 345 12.02 -15.07 9.42
CA ILE A 345 11.06 -14.70 10.48
C ILE A 345 9.68 -14.45 9.87
N THR A 346 9.62 -13.69 8.77
CA THR A 346 8.36 -13.44 8.05
C THR A 346 7.73 -14.76 7.64
N PHE A 347 8.48 -15.67 7.01
CA PHE A 347 7.98 -16.95 6.53
C PHE A 347 7.46 -17.85 7.66
N ILE A 348 8.24 -18.01 8.73
CA ILE A 348 7.83 -18.87 9.86
C ILE A 348 6.53 -18.37 10.47
N ILE A 349 6.42 -17.07 10.75
CA ILE A 349 5.20 -16.52 11.37
C ILE A 349 4.03 -16.57 10.38
N SER A 350 4.24 -16.24 9.12
CA SER A 350 3.19 -16.21 8.12
C SER A 350 2.63 -17.59 7.79
N VAL A 351 3.46 -18.62 7.77
CA VAL A 351 2.99 -20.02 7.62
C VAL A 351 2.09 -20.44 8.81
N CYS A 352 2.40 -19.99 10.03
CA CYS A 352 1.54 -20.28 11.19
C CYS A 352 0.17 -19.60 11.12
N ILE A 353 0.03 -18.52 10.35
CA ILE A 353 -1.23 -17.77 10.18
C ILE A 353 -1.85 -17.96 8.80
N GLU A 354 -1.41 -18.94 8.00
CA GLU A 354 -1.82 -19.09 6.60
C GLU A 354 -3.32 -19.37 6.41
N ASN A 355 -4.04 -19.79 7.44
CA ASN A 355 -5.49 -19.95 7.41
C ASN A 355 -6.20 -18.61 7.19
N GLY A 356 -7.24 -18.58 6.31
CA GLY A 356 -7.96 -17.38 5.91
C GLY A 356 -8.52 -16.56 7.08
N ASP A 357 -9.12 -17.24 8.08
CA ASP A 357 -9.69 -16.58 9.26
C ASP A 357 -8.59 -16.04 10.19
N ILE A 358 -7.48 -16.77 10.32
CA ILE A 358 -6.37 -16.37 11.18
C ILE A 358 -5.64 -15.18 10.56
N VAL A 359 -5.35 -15.20 9.25
CA VAL A 359 -4.71 -14.06 8.59
C VAL A 359 -5.61 -12.83 8.58
N GLY A 360 -6.94 -13.01 8.45
CA GLY A 360 -7.90 -11.92 8.59
C GLY A 360 -7.77 -11.24 9.95
N LYS A 361 -7.88 -12.00 11.06
CA LYS A 361 -7.71 -11.48 12.42
C LYS A 361 -6.34 -10.85 12.66
N TRP A 362 -5.27 -11.43 12.10
CA TRP A 362 -3.93 -10.84 12.15
C TRP A 362 -3.89 -9.47 11.49
N MET A 363 -4.45 -9.36 10.28
CA MET A 363 -4.50 -8.10 9.55
C MET A 363 -5.36 -7.07 10.29
N ASP A 364 -6.49 -7.46 10.88
CA ASP A 364 -7.33 -6.57 11.70
C ASP A 364 -6.52 -5.97 12.86
N VAL A 365 -5.79 -6.80 13.61
CA VAL A 365 -4.95 -6.30 14.72
C VAL A 365 -3.91 -5.31 14.22
N VAL A 366 -3.26 -5.61 13.11
CA VAL A 366 -2.19 -4.76 12.59
C VAL A 366 -2.72 -3.47 11.99
N THR A 367 -3.79 -3.53 11.19
CA THR A 367 -4.30 -2.37 10.43
C THR A 367 -5.24 -1.48 11.24
N ILE A 368 -5.95 -2.04 12.21
CA ILE A 368 -6.89 -1.26 13.05
C ILE A 368 -6.17 -0.59 14.23
N TYR A 369 -5.20 -1.28 14.83
CA TYR A 369 -4.57 -0.80 16.08
C TYR A 369 -3.12 -0.35 15.86
N ILE A 370 -2.26 -1.22 15.32
CA ILE A 370 -0.82 -0.97 15.31
C ILE A 370 -0.44 0.15 14.33
N ILE A 371 -0.91 0.07 13.09
CA ILE A 371 -0.55 1.03 12.03
C ILE A 371 -1.08 2.44 12.29
N PRO A 372 -2.36 2.66 12.65
CA PRO A 372 -2.83 4.02 12.94
C PRO A 372 -2.11 4.63 14.15
N PHE A 373 -1.80 3.83 15.18
CA PHE A 373 -1.03 4.30 16.31
C PHE A 373 0.43 4.62 15.93
N ALA A 374 1.06 3.79 15.11
CA ALA A 374 2.39 4.03 14.58
C ALA A 374 2.49 5.30 13.73
N ALA A 375 1.52 5.52 12.86
CA ALA A 375 1.43 6.71 12.03
C ALA A 375 1.19 7.99 12.86
N LEU A 376 0.32 7.92 13.86
CA LEU A 376 0.14 9.01 14.82
C LEU A 376 1.44 9.32 15.56
N LEU A 377 2.16 8.30 16.01
CA LEU A 377 3.47 8.45 16.65
C LEU A 377 4.48 9.10 15.69
N GLY A 378 4.46 8.73 14.41
CA GLY A 378 5.24 9.38 13.36
C GLY A 378 4.90 10.86 13.20
N ALA A 379 3.61 11.17 13.09
CA ALA A 379 3.13 12.54 12.97
C ALA A 379 3.54 13.42 14.17
N ILE A 380 3.38 12.92 15.40
CA ILE A 380 3.82 13.61 16.61
C ILE A 380 5.34 13.78 16.62
N THR A 381 6.08 12.74 16.27
CA THR A 381 7.55 12.79 16.23
C THR A 381 8.04 13.88 15.28
N ILE A 382 7.46 13.97 14.09
CA ILE A 382 7.91 14.90 13.05
C ILE A 382 7.48 16.35 13.39
N TYR A 383 6.21 16.57 13.70
CA TYR A 383 5.67 17.92 13.84
C TYR A 383 5.89 18.56 15.21
N TYR A 384 6.07 17.75 16.28
CA TYR A 384 6.22 18.26 17.65
C TYR A 384 7.59 18.00 18.25
N ILE A 385 8.19 16.82 18.07
CA ILE A 385 9.49 16.48 18.66
C ILE A 385 10.64 17.02 17.80
N LEU A 386 10.69 16.72 16.49
CA LEU A 386 11.64 17.30 15.56
C LEU A 386 11.40 18.81 15.41
N GLY A 387 10.15 19.19 15.26
CA GLY A 387 9.67 20.54 15.23
C GLY A 387 9.74 21.20 13.85
N TRP A 388 8.91 22.24 13.68
CA TRP A 388 8.69 22.90 12.40
C TRP A 388 9.96 23.51 11.77
N LYS A 389 10.85 24.09 12.57
CA LYS A 389 12.05 24.77 12.04
C LYS A 389 12.96 23.80 11.28
N ALA A 390 13.24 22.65 11.87
CA ALA A 390 14.06 21.62 11.26
C ALA A 390 13.35 20.98 10.04
N LEU A 391 12.07 20.65 10.19
CA LEU A 391 11.27 20.10 9.10
C LEU A 391 11.21 21.06 7.89
N LYS A 392 10.97 22.35 8.13
CA LYS A 392 10.92 23.37 7.06
C LYS A 392 12.25 23.46 6.31
N GLN A 393 13.36 23.52 7.01
CA GLN A 393 14.69 23.56 6.40
C GLN A 393 14.93 22.37 5.48
N GLU A 394 14.45 21.20 5.87
CA GLU A 394 14.57 20.00 5.03
C GLU A 394 13.63 20.03 3.82
N LEU A 395 12.37 20.40 4.01
CA LEU A 395 11.39 20.50 2.93
C LEU A 395 11.77 21.56 1.88
N ASP A 396 12.46 22.62 2.27
CA ASP A 396 12.86 23.70 1.36
C ASP A 396 14.04 23.29 0.45
N LYS A 397 14.76 22.21 0.76
CA LYS A 397 15.82 21.70 -0.12
C LYS A 397 15.23 21.21 -1.45
N GLY A 398 15.95 21.48 -2.54
CA GLY A 398 15.54 21.10 -3.91
C GLY A 398 14.34 21.88 -4.46
N ARG A 399 13.86 22.92 -3.76
CA ARG A 399 12.71 23.74 -4.16
C ARG A 399 13.09 25.12 -4.61
N LYS A 400 12.35 25.65 -5.60
CA LYS A 400 12.46 27.07 -6.02
C LYS A 400 11.74 28.02 -5.05
N LYS A 401 10.63 27.57 -4.42
CA LYS A 401 9.82 28.35 -3.48
C LYS A 401 9.74 27.60 -2.14
N PRO A 402 10.04 28.25 -1.00
CA PRO A 402 9.96 27.60 0.30
C PRO A 402 8.51 27.23 0.66
N VAL A 403 8.36 26.23 1.55
CA VAL A 403 7.05 25.87 2.10
C VAL A 403 6.51 27.00 2.98
N GLY A 404 5.22 27.33 2.78
CA GLY A 404 4.55 28.42 3.44
C GLY A 404 3.94 28.07 4.82
N PRO A 405 3.35 29.06 5.51
CA PRO A 405 2.68 28.86 6.80
C PRO A 405 1.48 27.89 6.71
N THR A 406 0.81 27.85 5.57
CA THR A 406 -0.31 26.91 5.31
C THR A 406 0.13 25.46 5.46
N PHE A 407 1.32 25.10 4.95
CA PHE A 407 1.86 23.75 5.14
C PHE A 407 2.07 23.42 6.63
N LYS A 408 2.58 24.38 7.40
CA LYS A 408 2.74 24.24 8.86
C LYS A 408 1.41 24.00 9.55
N PHE A 409 0.40 24.80 9.21
CA PHE A 409 -0.93 24.68 9.80
C PHE A 409 -1.56 23.31 9.48
N LEU A 410 -1.58 22.94 8.19
CA LEU A 410 -2.13 21.68 7.74
C LEU A 410 -1.40 20.47 8.35
N GLY A 411 -0.06 20.50 8.42
CA GLY A 411 0.71 19.39 8.97
C GLY A 411 0.61 19.29 10.48
N LYS A 412 0.89 20.41 11.18
CA LYS A 412 1.00 20.39 12.65
C LYS A 412 -0.34 20.21 13.35
N TYR A 413 -1.40 20.83 12.83
CA TYR A 413 -2.70 20.84 13.50
C TYR A 413 -3.71 19.91 12.82
N VAL A 414 -3.92 20.07 11.50
CA VAL A 414 -4.95 19.30 10.80
C VAL A 414 -4.56 17.84 10.67
N TYR A 415 -3.39 17.55 10.10
CA TYR A 415 -2.95 16.16 9.88
C TYR A 415 -2.80 15.37 11.18
N VAL A 416 -2.16 15.95 12.21
CA VAL A 416 -1.99 15.26 13.51
C VAL A 416 -3.35 15.02 14.17
N PHE A 417 -4.27 15.97 14.10
CA PHE A 417 -5.64 15.80 14.61
C PHE A 417 -6.38 14.69 13.85
N LEU A 418 -6.30 14.67 12.51
CA LEU A 418 -6.91 13.61 11.71
C LEU A 418 -6.29 12.24 11.98
N ALA A 419 -4.99 12.15 12.24
CA ALA A 419 -4.34 10.89 12.62
C ALA A 419 -4.90 10.34 13.96
N ILE A 420 -5.22 11.22 14.92
CA ILE A 420 -5.93 10.83 16.15
C ILE A 420 -7.34 10.32 15.83
N ILE A 421 -8.07 11.04 14.98
CA ILE A 421 -9.42 10.63 14.57
C ILE A 421 -9.39 9.29 13.85
N ILE A 422 -8.45 9.05 12.94
CA ILE A 422 -8.29 7.77 12.23
C ILE A 422 -8.09 6.62 13.21
N LEU A 423 -7.24 6.80 14.22
CA LEU A 423 -7.01 5.79 15.25
C LEU A 423 -8.31 5.49 16.03
N ILE A 424 -9.01 6.52 16.49
CA ILE A 424 -10.25 6.37 17.28
C ILE A 424 -11.35 5.73 16.43
N LEU A 425 -11.59 6.25 15.22
CA LEU A 425 -12.64 5.74 14.34
C LEU A 425 -12.30 4.36 13.79
N GLY A 426 -11.02 4.07 13.54
CA GLY A 426 -10.56 2.73 13.17
C GLY A 426 -10.99 1.69 14.20
N ILE A 427 -10.82 1.99 15.49
CA ILE A 427 -11.24 1.12 16.58
C ILE A 427 -12.76 1.03 16.68
N LEU A 428 -13.47 2.17 16.60
CA LEU A 428 -14.94 2.22 16.77
C LEU A 428 -15.70 1.52 15.63
N TYR A 429 -15.17 1.57 14.40
CA TYR A 429 -15.79 0.98 13.21
C TYR A 429 -15.18 -0.37 12.80
N ASN A 430 -14.32 -0.97 13.64
CA ASN A 430 -13.60 -2.21 13.32
C ASN A 430 -12.86 -2.16 11.99
N GLY A 431 -12.22 -1.01 11.71
CA GLY A 431 -11.49 -0.75 10.48
C GLY A 431 -12.18 0.27 9.57
N ILE A 432 -11.38 1.22 9.09
CA ILE A 432 -11.82 2.27 8.14
C ILE A 432 -10.90 2.34 6.91
N GLY A 433 -9.83 1.53 6.87
CA GLY A 433 -8.81 1.50 5.85
C GLY A 433 -8.66 0.16 5.18
#